data_e96d6ea9289c04a1e9f68f7eb2ce4080
#
_entry.id   e96d6ea9289c04a1e9f68f7eb2ce4080
#
_cell.length_a   1.000
_cell.length_b   1.000
_cell.length_c   1.000
_cell.angle_alpha   90.00
_cell.angle_beta   90.00
_cell.angle_gamma   90.00
#
_symmetry.space_group_name_H-M   'P 1'
#
loop_
_entity.id
_entity.type
_entity.pdbx_description
1 polymer ?
#
loop_
_entity_poly.entity_id
_entity_poly.type
_entity_poly.pdbx_seq_one_letter_code
_entity_poly.pdbx_strand_id
1 'polypeptide(L)'
;MQSRSRSRWVALALLPLVALLLSAAYWRTGDANQNAEGETGLAILARIAGLSTPTFTPTHTASPTPTATSTHTPTPTDTPTLTPTSTHTPTLTPTPTATHTPTATHTPTPTPTFTHTPTPTPLLPTPDGVERQVRVPILMYHHIEKPPAGADAVRRDLSVSPKDFEEQLVYLKQEGYEAITLNDLTLHLTMGKPLPPKPIILTFDDCYANAYTNAFPLLQKYGFVGTFFLISEPVDAGDPNFLSWAEVEEMYAAGMRFEPHSYNHPDMRNRSFDFVVFQVLAPKEAIEARTGEPCRFFAYPVGRYDQFVIDVLHSADLWGAVLTEQGATHTAEDLFTLRRVRVHGGDDLSAFIRILNLDW
;
A
#
# COMPACT_ATOMS: atom_id res chain seq x y z
N MET A 1 -25.83 16.11 -38.98
CA MET A 1 -25.17 15.09 -38.16
C MET A 1 -23.71 14.96 -38.63
N GLN A 2 -22.82 15.69 -38.03
CA GLN A 2 -21.34 15.52 -38.15
C GLN A 2 -20.73 16.66 -37.34
N SER A 3 -20.33 16.40 -36.09
CA SER A 3 -19.40 17.26 -35.35
C SER A 3 -19.22 16.81 -33.90
N ARG A 4 -18.66 15.66 -33.66
CA ARG A 4 -18.17 15.27 -32.32
C ARG A 4 -16.86 14.46 -32.28
N SER A 5 -16.10 14.43 -33.39
CA SER A 5 -14.89 13.59 -33.49
C SER A 5 -13.55 14.35 -33.44
N ARG A 6 -13.53 15.68 -33.31
CA ARG A 6 -12.27 16.45 -33.40
C ARG A 6 -11.63 16.88 -32.08
N SER A 7 -12.31 16.76 -30.96
CA SER A 7 -11.78 17.25 -29.67
C SER A 7 -10.89 16.26 -28.91
N ARG A 8 -11.00 14.97 -29.19
CA ARG A 8 -10.19 13.95 -28.46
C ARG A 8 -8.73 13.84 -28.92
N TRP A 9 -8.42 14.19 -30.16
CA TRP A 9 -7.04 14.11 -30.70
C TRP A 9 -6.18 15.33 -30.36
N VAL A 10 -6.77 16.45 -29.99
CA VAL A 10 -6.03 17.66 -29.62
C VAL A 10 -5.44 17.54 -28.20
N ALA A 11 -6.10 16.85 -27.29
CA ALA A 11 -5.61 16.65 -25.92
C ALA A 11 -4.37 15.74 -25.86
N LEU A 12 -4.33 14.68 -26.68
CA LEU A 12 -3.18 13.76 -26.72
C LEU A 12 -1.93 14.35 -27.40
N ALA A 13 -2.10 15.35 -28.28
CA ALA A 13 -0.97 16.01 -28.95
C ALA A 13 -0.34 17.15 -28.14
N LEU A 14 -1.01 17.64 -27.09
CA LEU A 14 -0.51 18.74 -26.26
C LEU A 14 0.34 18.29 -25.06
N LEU A 15 0.21 17.06 -24.62
CA LEU A 15 0.99 16.52 -23.49
C LEU A 15 2.52 16.57 -23.72
N PRO A 16 3.09 16.17 -24.85
CA PRO A 16 4.51 16.27 -25.06
C PRO A 16 5.00 17.73 -25.22
N LEU A 17 4.13 18.65 -25.67
CA LEU A 17 4.48 20.06 -25.82
C LEU A 17 4.53 20.80 -24.49
N VAL A 18 3.65 20.45 -23.55
CA VAL A 18 3.65 21.00 -22.19
C VAL A 18 4.83 20.51 -21.38
N ALA A 19 5.23 19.24 -21.53
CA ALA A 19 6.43 18.70 -20.91
C ALA A 19 7.71 19.41 -21.42
N LEU A 20 7.77 19.74 -22.71
CA LEU A 20 8.91 20.47 -23.31
C LEU A 20 8.97 21.92 -22.86
N LEU A 21 7.85 22.61 -22.67
CA LEU A 21 7.79 23.98 -22.20
C LEU A 21 8.12 24.09 -20.70
N LEU A 22 7.73 23.14 -19.90
CA LEU A 22 8.09 23.09 -18.47
C LEU A 22 9.57 22.79 -18.27
N SER A 23 10.18 21.92 -19.10
CA SER A 23 11.63 21.68 -19.03
C SER A 23 12.43 22.93 -19.40
N ALA A 24 11.99 23.73 -20.40
CA ALA A 24 12.65 24.97 -20.80
C ALA A 24 12.52 26.09 -19.76
N ALA A 25 11.42 26.11 -18.99
CA ALA A 25 11.23 27.07 -17.90
C ALA A 25 12.12 26.73 -16.69
N TYR A 26 12.32 25.46 -16.39
CA TYR A 26 13.16 24.99 -15.26
C TYR A 26 14.64 25.40 -15.44
N TRP A 27 15.18 25.36 -16.66
CA TRP A 27 16.56 25.77 -16.95
C TRP A 27 16.79 27.29 -16.90
N ARG A 28 15.73 28.09 -16.87
CA ARG A 28 15.83 29.56 -16.85
C ARG A 28 15.78 30.19 -15.46
N THR A 29 15.38 29.45 -14.44
CA THR A 29 15.26 29.92 -13.05
C THR A 29 16.24 29.21 -12.11
N GLY A 30 17.47 28.98 -12.58
CA GLY A 30 18.53 28.48 -11.72
C GLY A 30 18.85 29.52 -10.64
N ASP A 31 18.29 29.34 -9.47
CA ASP A 31 18.92 29.55 -8.16
C ASP A 31 17.93 29.31 -7.03
N ALA A 32 18.47 28.72 -5.99
CA ALA A 32 17.99 28.66 -4.60
C ALA A 32 17.24 27.40 -4.14
N ASN A 33 17.96 26.72 -3.28
CA ASN A 33 17.49 25.89 -2.17
C ASN A 33 17.02 24.48 -2.48
N GLN A 34 17.98 23.59 -2.72
CA GLN A 34 17.78 22.15 -2.72
C GLN A 34 18.16 21.56 -1.36
N ASN A 35 17.18 21.41 -0.50
CA ASN A 35 17.15 20.42 0.57
C ASN A 35 15.70 19.97 0.72
N ALA A 36 15.27 19.07 -0.16
CA ALA A 36 14.04 18.31 0.00
C ALA A 36 14.26 16.94 -0.62
N GLU A 37 14.20 15.95 0.21
CA GLU A 37 14.19 14.54 -0.12
C GLU A 37 12.97 14.23 -0.99
N GLY A 38 13.16 13.63 -2.15
CA GLY A 38 12.10 13.19 -3.05
C GLY A 38 12.47 13.32 -4.52
N GLU A 39 12.09 12.35 -5.32
CA GLU A 39 12.19 12.45 -6.78
C GLU A 39 11.48 13.71 -7.27
N THR A 40 12.10 14.44 -8.18
CA THR A 40 11.49 15.64 -8.74
C THR A 40 10.29 15.26 -9.62
N GLY A 41 9.22 16.10 -9.64
CA GLY A 41 8.03 15.88 -10.47
C GLY A 41 8.35 15.57 -11.94
N LEU A 42 9.53 15.98 -12.43
CA LEU A 42 10.01 15.67 -13.76
C LEU A 42 10.37 14.18 -13.96
N ALA A 43 10.93 13.54 -12.94
CA ALA A 43 11.25 12.11 -12.98
C ALA A 43 9.97 11.27 -12.98
N ILE A 44 8.97 11.68 -12.20
CA ILE A 44 7.65 11.06 -12.16
C ILE A 44 6.92 11.20 -13.51
N LEU A 45 6.96 12.40 -14.11
CA LEU A 45 6.39 12.64 -15.45
C LEU A 45 7.06 11.80 -16.53
N ALA A 46 8.39 11.66 -16.49
CA ALA A 46 9.14 10.83 -17.42
C ALA A 46 8.74 9.36 -17.32
N ARG A 47 8.47 8.89 -16.11
CA ARG A 47 8.00 7.53 -15.81
C ARG A 47 6.58 7.28 -16.34
N ILE A 48 5.67 8.22 -16.11
CA ILE A 48 4.29 8.17 -16.64
C ILE A 48 4.28 8.17 -18.18
N ALA A 49 5.22 8.88 -18.80
CA ALA A 49 5.33 8.94 -20.25
C ALA A 49 6.11 7.75 -20.86
N GLY A 50 6.54 6.77 -20.05
CA GLY A 50 7.34 5.63 -20.52
C GLY A 50 8.76 6.01 -21.01
N LEU A 51 9.25 7.18 -20.61
CA LEU A 51 10.59 7.66 -20.92
C LEU A 51 11.60 7.11 -19.90
N SER A 52 12.79 6.69 -20.37
CA SER A 52 13.85 6.20 -19.49
C SER A 52 14.26 7.27 -18.48
N THR A 53 14.17 7.00 -17.20
CA THR A 53 14.64 7.90 -16.15
C THR A 53 16.18 7.97 -16.16
N PRO A 54 16.79 9.14 -15.98
CA PRO A 54 18.23 9.22 -15.77
C PRO A 54 18.58 8.55 -14.44
N THR A 55 19.49 7.59 -14.48
CA THR A 55 20.02 6.92 -13.28
C THR A 55 20.91 7.92 -12.54
N PHE A 56 20.46 8.39 -11.38
CA PHE A 56 21.33 9.15 -10.48
C PHE A 56 22.15 8.17 -9.65
N THR A 57 23.46 8.20 -9.84
CA THR A 57 24.39 7.50 -8.96
C THR A 57 24.44 8.26 -7.63
N PRO A 58 24.09 7.65 -6.48
CA PRO A 58 24.19 8.35 -5.21
C PRO A 58 25.66 8.67 -4.91
N THR A 59 26.01 9.94 -4.84
CA THR A 59 27.29 10.39 -4.33
C THR A 59 27.23 10.25 -2.80
N HIS A 60 28.05 9.38 -2.22
CA HIS A 60 28.18 9.23 -0.79
C HIS A 60 28.63 10.55 -0.16
N THR A 61 27.73 11.25 0.49
CA THR A 61 28.07 12.34 1.39
C THR A 61 28.58 11.72 2.69
N ALA A 62 29.79 12.08 3.10
CA ALA A 62 30.39 11.57 4.32
C ALA A 62 29.51 11.88 5.55
N SER A 63 29.20 10.85 6.31
CA SER A 63 28.51 10.95 7.61
C SER A 63 29.28 11.86 8.56
N PRO A 64 28.64 12.77 9.31
CA PRO A 64 29.33 13.58 10.30
C PRO A 64 29.86 12.67 11.43
N THR A 65 31.14 12.85 11.74
CA THR A 65 31.80 12.21 12.87
C THR A 65 31.10 12.59 14.17
N PRO A 66 30.76 11.67 15.08
CA PRO A 66 30.14 12.02 16.34
C PRO A 66 31.13 12.83 17.22
N THR A 67 30.73 14.02 17.60
CA THR A 67 31.43 14.87 18.55
C THR A 67 31.35 14.20 19.94
N ALA A 68 32.48 13.92 20.54
CA ALA A 68 32.57 13.35 21.89
C ALA A 68 31.99 14.34 22.92
N THR A 69 30.91 13.96 23.58
CA THR A 69 30.34 14.65 24.74
C THR A 69 31.19 14.27 25.97
N SER A 70 31.78 15.28 26.61
CA SER A 70 32.57 15.09 27.84
C SER A 70 31.66 14.65 29.00
N THR A 71 31.85 13.42 29.46
CA THR A 71 31.21 12.89 30.68
C THR A 71 32.00 13.33 31.88
N HIS A 72 31.36 14.01 32.82
CA HIS A 72 31.98 14.38 34.13
C HIS A 72 32.27 13.12 34.94
N THR A 73 33.54 12.92 35.26
CA THR A 73 34.04 11.91 36.19
C THR A 73 33.71 12.32 37.63
N PRO A 74 33.09 11.49 38.46
CA PRO A 74 32.92 11.81 39.89
C PRO A 74 34.23 11.72 40.64
N THR A 75 34.44 12.68 41.54
CA THR A 75 35.58 12.81 42.46
C THR A 75 35.62 11.62 43.43
N PRO A 76 36.79 10.97 43.66
CA PRO A 76 36.90 9.89 44.65
C PRO A 76 36.82 10.44 46.06
N THR A 77 36.02 9.75 46.91
CA THR A 77 35.91 9.96 48.35
C THR A 77 36.95 9.09 49.05
N ASP A 78 37.77 9.67 49.95
CA ASP A 78 38.80 9.00 50.71
C ASP A 78 38.25 7.91 51.61
N THR A 79 38.80 6.69 51.52
CA THR A 79 38.57 5.57 52.44
C THR A 79 39.82 5.28 53.23
N PRO A 80 39.74 5.01 54.54
CA PRO A 80 40.86 4.96 55.44
C PRO A 80 41.79 3.76 55.23
N THR A 81 43.11 4.02 55.36
CA THR A 81 44.25 3.13 55.30
C THR A 81 44.23 2.07 56.40
N LEU A 82 44.30 0.81 56.02
CA LEU A 82 44.64 -0.27 56.92
C LEU A 82 46.11 -0.69 56.67
N THR A 83 46.89 -0.82 57.76
CA THR A 83 48.29 -1.15 57.82
C THR A 83 48.59 -2.56 57.32
N PRO A 84 49.67 -2.81 56.53
CA PRO A 84 49.95 -4.13 56.01
C PRO A 84 50.73 -5.00 57.04
N THR A 85 50.28 -6.24 57.24
CA THR A 85 50.98 -7.29 57.90
C THR A 85 51.71 -8.10 56.83
N SER A 86 53.05 -8.28 57.01
CA SER A 86 53.94 -9.02 56.11
C SER A 86 53.63 -10.51 56.15
N THR A 87 53.41 -11.17 55.03
CA THR A 87 53.38 -12.62 54.89
C THR A 87 54.02 -13.04 53.56
N HIS A 88 54.86 -14.04 53.70
CA HIS A 88 55.72 -14.72 52.75
C HIS A 88 55.36 -14.81 51.30
N THR A 89 56.36 -14.54 50.43
CA THR A 89 56.35 -14.68 48.97
C THR A 89 56.37 -16.15 48.55
N PRO A 90 55.45 -16.63 47.75
CA PRO A 90 55.65 -17.82 46.92
C PRO A 90 56.22 -17.43 45.54
N THR A 91 57.24 -18.16 45.12
CA THR A 91 57.94 -18.11 43.83
C THR A 91 56.93 -18.46 42.72
N LEU A 92 56.71 -17.54 41.78
CA LEU A 92 55.84 -17.78 40.61
C LEU A 92 56.60 -18.56 39.54
N THR A 93 56.14 -19.77 39.21
CA THR A 93 56.51 -20.54 38.04
C THR A 93 55.84 -19.89 36.80
N PRO A 94 56.52 -19.64 35.67
CA PRO A 94 55.87 -19.05 34.49
C PRO A 94 54.90 -20.03 33.90
N THR A 95 53.60 -19.59 33.82
CA THR A 95 52.51 -20.27 33.09
C THR A 95 52.72 -20.01 31.62
N PRO A 96 52.57 -21.00 30.72
CA PRO A 96 52.67 -20.76 29.28
C PRO A 96 51.52 -19.85 28.78
N THR A 97 51.88 -18.79 28.05
CA THR A 97 50.99 -17.85 27.41
C THR A 97 50.19 -18.58 26.30
N ALA A 98 48.89 -18.60 26.44
CA ALA A 98 48.02 -19.13 25.40
C ALA A 98 48.13 -18.25 24.14
N THR A 99 48.62 -18.85 23.05
CA THR A 99 48.65 -18.23 21.72
C THR A 99 47.21 -18.18 21.19
N HIS A 100 46.68 -16.97 21.01
CA HIS A 100 45.37 -16.80 20.38
C HIS A 100 45.44 -17.27 18.92
N THR A 101 44.73 -18.35 18.61
CA THR A 101 44.46 -18.77 17.25
C THR A 101 43.53 -17.73 16.60
N PRO A 102 43.84 -17.18 15.41
CA PRO A 102 42.93 -16.23 14.78
C PRO A 102 41.59 -16.89 14.48
N THR A 103 40.55 -16.32 15.05
CA THR A 103 39.15 -16.68 14.74
C THR A 103 38.89 -16.36 13.27
N ALA A 104 38.38 -17.34 12.50
CA ALA A 104 37.98 -17.13 11.11
C ALA A 104 36.95 -16.03 11.03
N THR A 105 37.30 -14.93 10.37
CA THR A 105 36.37 -13.85 10.04
C THR A 105 35.43 -14.37 8.96
N HIS A 106 34.15 -14.52 9.27
CA HIS A 106 33.13 -14.84 8.27
C HIS A 106 33.05 -13.70 7.26
N THR A 107 33.48 -13.96 6.03
CA THR A 107 33.20 -13.07 4.89
C THR A 107 31.69 -13.09 4.66
N PRO A 108 31.00 -11.95 4.66
CA PRO A 108 29.57 -11.94 4.36
C PRO A 108 29.37 -12.50 2.96
N THR A 109 28.60 -13.58 2.87
CA THR A 109 28.13 -14.13 1.60
C THR A 109 27.22 -13.07 0.97
N PRO A 110 27.42 -12.66 -0.30
CA PRO A 110 26.53 -11.70 -0.93
C PRO A 110 25.11 -12.28 -0.94
N THR A 111 24.20 -11.59 -0.27
CA THR A 111 22.76 -11.88 -0.34
C THR A 111 22.34 -11.70 -1.79
N PRO A 112 21.66 -12.69 -2.42
CA PRO A 112 21.18 -12.52 -3.79
C PRO A 112 20.22 -11.34 -3.84
N THR A 113 20.62 -10.26 -4.52
CA THR A 113 19.73 -9.16 -4.87
C THR A 113 18.81 -9.67 -5.96
N PHE A 114 17.53 -9.85 -5.63
CA PHE A 114 16.52 -10.17 -6.63
C PHE A 114 16.35 -8.93 -7.52
N THR A 115 16.95 -8.97 -8.70
CA THR A 115 16.68 -7.99 -9.74
C THR A 115 15.35 -8.38 -10.38
N HIS A 116 14.25 -7.78 -9.91
CA HIS A 116 12.97 -7.92 -10.58
C HIS A 116 13.06 -7.23 -11.95
N THR A 117 13.06 -8.02 -13.01
CA THR A 117 12.79 -7.48 -14.35
C THR A 117 11.35 -6.98 -14.32
N PRO A 118 11.08 -5.70 -14.62
CA PRO A 118 9.70 -5.22 -14.61
C PRO A 118 8.90 -6.02 -15.65
N THR A 119 7.93 -6.78 -15.18
CA THR A 119 6.94 -7.41 -16.05
C THR A 119 6.14 -6.28 -16.70
N PRO A 120 5.99 -6.26 -18.03
CA PRO A 120 5.21 -5.22 -18.68
C PRO A 120 3.80 -5.22 -18.09
N THR A 121 3.37 -4.07 -17.56
CA THR A 121 2.03 -3.87 -17.03
C THR A 121 1.02 -4.12 -18.15
N PRO A 122 0.15 -5.14 -18.09
CA PRO A 122 -0.90 -5.29 -19.08
C PRO A 122 -1.79 -4.05 -19.04
N LEU A 123 -1.99 -3.42 -20.18
CA LEU A 123 -2.94 -2.30 -20.34
C LEU A 123 -4.35 -2.76 -19.95
N LEU A 124 -5.21 -1.79 -19.59
CA LEU A 124 -6.64 -2.05 -19.41
C LEU A 124 -7.16 -2.79 -20.66
N PRO A 125 -7.85 -3.94 -20.49
CA PRO A 125 -8.39 -4.67 -21.61
C PRO A 125 -9.27 -3.78 -22.50
N THR A 126 -9.03 -3.81 -23.81
CA THR A 126 -9.86 -3.07 -24.75
C THR A 126 -11.28 -3.66 -24.73
N PRO A 127 -12.32 -2.87 -24.42
CA PRO A 127 -13.68 -3.37 -24.42
C PRO A 127 -14.07 -3.96 -25.78
N ASP A 128 -14.77 -5.07 -25.79
CA ASP A 128 -15.26 -5.76 -26.98
C ASP A 128 -16.48 -5.07 -27.65
N GLY A 129 -16.91 -3.93 -27.09
CA GLY A 129 -18.02 -3.13 -27.59
C GLY A 129 -19.40 -3.64 -27.16
N VAL A 130 -19.47 -4.68 -26.35
CA VAL A 130 -20.73 -5.19 -25.78
C VAL A 130 -21.00 -4.51 -24.46
N GLU A 131 -22.11 -3.80 -24.35
CA GLU A 131 -22.56 -3.22 -23.08
C GLU A 131 -22.99 -4.34 -22.12
N ARG A 132 -22.44 -4.31 -20.91
CA ARG A 132 -22.76 -5.27 -19.85
C ARG A 132 -23.07 -4.53 -18.57
N GLN A 133 -24.08 -5.02 -17.89
CA GLN A 133 -24.42 -4.62 -16.54
C GLN A 133 -24.50 -5.87 -15.66
N VAL A 134 -23.86 -5.83 -14.51
CA VAL A 134 -23.87 -6.98 -13.60
C VAL A 134 -24.00 -6.52 -12.16
N ARG A 135 -24.72 -7.30 -11.36
CA ARG A 135 -24.79 -7.10 -9.92
C ARG A 135 -23.73 -7.95 -9.23
N VAL A 136 -22.73 -7.28 -8.64
CA VAL A 136 -21.67 -7.88 -7.83
C VAL A 136 -21.47 -7.04 -6.58
N PRO A 137 -21.94 -7.46 -5.42
CA PRO A 137 -21.66 -6.75 -4.18
C PRO A 137 -20.13 -6.68 -3.94
N ILE A 138 -19.60 -5.46 -3.81
CA ILE A 138 -18.23 -5.20 -3.38
C ILE A 138 -18.31 -4.76 -1.92
N LEU A 139 -18.05 -5.67 -0.99
CA LEU A 139 -18.14 -5.39 0.44
C LEU A 139 -16.97 -4.53 0.90
N MET A 140 -17.25 -3.51 1.70
CA MET A 140 -16.24 -2.60 2.25
C MET A 140 -16.13 -2.77 3.76
N TYR A 141 -14.99 -3.27 4.21
CA TYR A 141 -14.58 -3.40 5.61
C TYR A 141 -13.40 -2.47 5.91
N HIS A 142 -13.12 -2.25 7.20
CA HIS A 142 -11.92 -1.55 7.67
C HIS A 142 -11.27 -2.37 8.81
N HIS A 143 -11.78 -2.27 10.02
CA HIS A 143 -11.28 -3.03 11.15
C HIS A 143 -12.06 -4.33 11.37
N ILE A 144 -11.36 -5.44 11.46
CA ILE A 144 -11.95 -6.71 11.93
C ILE A 144 -11.52 -6.93 13.38
N GLU A 145 -12.15 -6.17 14.29
CA GLU A 145 -11.91 -6.26 15.71
C GLU A 145 -13.08 -5.67 16.50
N LYS A 146 -13.14 -5.97 17.79
CA LYS A 146 -14.04 -5.23 18.70
C LYS A 146 -13.50 -3.81 18.88
N PRO A 147 -14.33 -2.78 18.73
CA PRO A 147 -13.88 -1.42 18.94
C PRO A 147 -13.31 -1.26 20.37
N PRO A 148 -12.19 -0.54 20.55
CA PRO A 148 -11.61 -0.33 21.87
C PRO A 148 -12.54 0.45 22.78
N ALA A 149 -12.36 0.29 24.11
CA ALA A 149 -13.14 1.05 25.08
C ALA A 149 -12.94 2.56 24.87
N GLY A 150 -14.03 3.30 24.79
CA GLY A 150 -14.00 4.75 24.54
C GLY A 150 -13.88 5.13 23.07
N ALA A 151 -13.93 4.19 22.13
CA ALA A 151 -13.97 4.48 20.70
C ALA A 151 -15.09 5.48 20.36
N ASP A 152 -14.81 6.43 19.46
CA ASP A 152 -15.82 7.34 18.93
C ASP A 152 -16.82 6.62 18.02
N ALA A 153 -17.80 7.37 17.50
CA ALA A 153 -18.84 6.80 16.65
C ALA A 153 -18.28 6.25 15.33
N VAL A 154 -17.31 6.95 14.74
CA VAL A 154 -16.69 6.56 13.46
C VAL A 154 -15.90 5.25 13.65
N ARG A 155 -15.07 5.18 14.69
CA ARG A 155 -14.29 3.98 14.99
C ARG A 155 -15.19 2.76 15.28
N ARG A 156 -16.31 2.97 15.99
CA ARG A 156 -17.29 1.89 16.21
C ARG A 156 -17.95 1.43 14.93
N ASP A 157 -18.32 2.38 14.07
CA ASP A 157 -18.95 2.09 12.79
C ASP A 157 -18.00 1.35 11.81
N LEU A 158 -16.71 1.61 11.88
CA LEU A 158 -15.69 0.96 11.06
C LEU A 158 -15.23 -0.40 11.60
N SER A 159 -15.69 -0.83 12.78
CA SER A 159 -15.20 -2.03 13.46
C SER A 159 -16.24 -3.15 13.46
N VAL A 160 -15.98 -4.18 12.66
CA VAL A 160 -16.75 -5.44 12.67
C VAL A 160 -16.03 -6.43 13.56
N SER A 161 -16.73 -7.04 14.54
CA SER A 161 -16.07 -8.01 15.41
C SER A 161 -15.64 -9.27 14.65
N PRO A 162 -14.56 -9.95 15.04
CA PRO A 162 -14.15 -11.21 14.39
C PRO A 162 -15.26 -12.26 14.37
N LYS A 163 -16.10 -12.30 15.42
CA LYS A 163 -17.26 -13.19 15.51
C LYS A 163 -18.31 -12.87 14.45
N ASP A 164 -18.67 -11.60 14.31
CA ASP A 164 -19.69 -11.18 13.34
C ASP A 164 -19.16 -11.35 11.91
N PHE A 165 -17.89 -11.04 11.68
CA PHE A 165 -17.22 -11.29 10.40
C PHE A 165 -17.21 -12.78 10.04
N GLU A 166 -16.91 -13.66 11.00
CA GLU A 166 -16.96 -15.11 10.77
C GLU A 166 -18.38 -15.57 10.45
N GLU A 167 -19.41 -15.09 11.15
CA GLU A 167 -20.82 -15.41 10.87
C GLU A 167 -21.23 -14.96 9.46
N GLN A 168 -20.72 -13.79 9.00
CA GLN A 168 -20.94 -13.31 7.63
C GLN A 168 -20.28 -14.22 6.61
N LEU A 169 -19.02 -14.64 6.81
CA LEU A 169 -18.33 -15.58 5.91
C LEU A 169 -19.02 -16.96 5.85
N VAL A 170 -19.49 -17.45 6.99
CA VAL A 170 -20.27 -18.71 7.07
C VAL A 170 -21.54 -18.58 6.22
N TYR A 171 -22.29 -17.49 6.39
CA TYR A 171 -23.50 -17.24 5.60
C TYR A 171 -23.19 -17.18 4.11
N LEU A 172 -22.19 -16.39 3.70
CA LEU A 172 -21.79 -16.30 2.29
C LEU A 172 -21.46 -17.68 1.69
N LYS A 173 -20.72 -18.50 2.44
CA LYS A 173 -20.35 -19.86 2.01
C LYS A 173 -21.56 -20.77 1.88
N GLN A 174 -22.49 -20.74 2.85
CA GLN A 174 -23.71 -21.54 2.87
C GLN A 174 -24.66 -21.17 1.72
N GLU A 175 -24.74 -19.87 1.41
CA GLU A 175 -25.55 -19.36 0.30
C GLU A 175 -24.91 -19.54 -1.08
N GLY A 176 -23.70 -20.08 -1.14
CA GLY A 176 -23.01 -20.37 -2.41
C GLY A 176 -22.41 -19.12 -3.07
N TYR A 177 -22.06 -18.08 -2.29
CA TYR A 177 -21.27 -16.98 -2.82
C TYR A 177 -19.84 -17.43 -3.06
N GLU A 178 -19.28 -16.95 -4.17
CA GLU A 178 -17.90 -17.19 -4.56
C GLU A 178 -17.15 -15.87 -4.65
N ALA A 179 -16.03 -15.76 -3.91
CA ALA A 179 -15.20 -14.57 -3.96
C ALA A 179 -14.50 -14.47 -5.31
N ILE A 180 -14.64 -13.32 -5.95
CA ILE A 180 -13.93 -12.93 -7.16
C ILE A 180 -13.08 -11.69 -6.88
N THR A 181 -12.17 -11.35 -7.79
CA THR A 181 -11.34 -10.14 -7.71
C THR A 181 -11.97 -8.99 -8.52
N LEU A 182 -11.50 -7.76 -8.28
CA LEU A 182 -11.83 -6.61 -9.12
C LEU A 182 -11.36 -6.81 -10.57
N ASN A 183 -10.26 -7.55 -10.79
CA ASN A 183 -9.82 -7.95 -12.12
C ASN A 183 -10.88 -8.80 -12.84
N ASP A 184 -11.49 -9.76 -12.13
CA ASP A 184 -12.52 -10.63 -12.71
C ASP A 184 -13.76 -9.83 -13.12
N LEU A 185 -14.18 -8.89 -12.27
CA LEU A 185 -15.29 -7.96 -12.58
C LEU A 185 -14.97 -7.11 -13.81
N THR A 186 -13.77 -6.51 -13.86
CA THR A 186 -13.33 -5.69 -15.01
C THR A 186 -13.31 -6.51 -16.31
N LEU A 187 -12.76 -7.72 -16.29
CA LEU A 187 -12.72 -8.60 -17.45
C LEU A 187 -14.12 -9.05 -17.87
N HIS A 188 -15.05 -9.23 -16.92
CA HIS A 188 -16.44 -9.50 -17.26
C HIS A 188 -17.07 -8.32 -17.97
N LEU A 189 -16.95 -7.13 -17.42
CA LEU A 189 -17.57 -5.91 -17.98
C LEU A 189 -16.99 -5.54 -19.34
N THR A 190 -15.69 -5.72 -19.55
CA THR A 190 -15.00 -5.30 -20.77
C THR A 190 -14.95 -6.38 -21.86
N MET A 191 -14.83 -7.66 -21.48
CA MET A 191 -14.54 -8.76 -22.41
C MET A 191 -15.50 -9.95 -22.27
N GLY A 192 -16.48 -9.87 -21.38
CA GLY A 192 -17.45 -10.96 -21.18
C GLY A 192 -16.89 -12.21 -20.50
N LYS A 193 -15.79 -12.11 -19.71
CA LYS A 193 -15.32 -13.23 -18.90
C LYS A 193 -16.46 -13.77 -18.03
N PRO A 194 -16.78 -15.06 -18.04
CA PRO A 194 -17.82 -15.62 -17.18
C PRO A 194 -17.53 -15.40 -15.70
N LEU A 195 -18.54 -15.04 -14.93
CA LEU A 195 -18.52 -14.99 -13.48
C LEU A 195 -19.26 -16.19 -12.87
N PRO A 196 -18.97 -16.58 -11.63
CA PRO A 196 -19.76 -17.56 -10.91
C PRO A 196 -21.20 -17.07 -10.70
N PRO A 197 -22.15 -17.95 -10.37
CA PRO A 197 -23.57 -17.58 -10.24
C PRO A 197 -23.89 -16.55 -9.15
N LYS A 198 -23.13 -16.57 -8.05
CA LYS A 198 -23.24 -15.62 -6.94
C LYS A 198 -21.87 -14.98 -6.64
N PRO A 199 -21.39 -14.07 -7.51
CA PRO A 199 -20.09 -13.45 -7.32
C PRO A 199 -20.14 -12.41 -6.19
N ILE A 200 -19.06 -12.31 -5.42
CA ILE A 200 -18.88 -11.28 -4.38
C ILE A 200 -17.42 -10.85 -4.33
N ILE A 201 -17.17 -9.60 -3.98
CA ILE A 201 -15.83 -9.06 -3.75
C ILE A 201 -15.74 -8.58 -2.31
N LEU A 202 -14.70 -8.99 -1.58
CA LEU A 202 -14.44 -8.54 -0.22
C LEU A 202 -13.26 -7.56 -0.26
N THR A 203 -13.49 -6.31 0.20
CA THR A 203 -12.45 -5.28 0.25
C THR A 203 -12.23 -4.80 1.68
N PHE A 204 -10.96 -4.48 2.00
CA PHE A 204 -10.52 -4.03 3.31
C PHE A 204 -9.69 -2.76 3.13
N ASP A 205 -10.19 -1.63 3.64
CA ASP A 205 -9.50 -0.35 3.52
C ASP A 205 -8.50 -0.14 4.67
N ASP A 206 -7.54 0.76 4.47
CA ASP A 206 -6.51 1.22 5.40
C ASP A 206 -5.43 0.19 5.77
N CYS A 207 -5.72 -1.10 5.72
CA CYS A 207 -4.79 -2.19 6.08
C CYS A 207 -4.26 -2.12 7.52
N TYR A 208 -5.17 -1.98 8.50
CA TYR A 208 -4.83 -2.09 9.91
C TYR A 208 -4.29 -3.48 10.28
N ALA A 209 -3.48 -3.58 11.35
CA ALA A 209 -2.86 -4.83 11.80
C ALA A 209 -3.87 -5.95 12.09
N ASN A 210 -5.12 -5.60 12.45
CA ASN A 210 -6.18 -6.59 12.65
C ASN A 210 -6.69 -7.24 11.34
N ALA A 211 -6.32 -6.72 10.19
CA ALA A 211 -6.52 -7.39 8.90
C ALA A 211 -5.71 -8.70 8.82
N TYR A 212 -4.45 -8.68 9.29
CA TYR A 212 -3.62 -9.88 9.37
C TYR A 212 -4.03 -10.80 10.49
N THR A 213 -4.21 -10.28 11.71
CA THR A 213 -4.43 -11.11 12.89
C THR A 213 -5.82 -11.74 12.95
N ASN A 214 -6.84 -11.12 12.34
CA ASN A 214 -8.23 -11.54 12.45
C ASN A 214 -8.91 -11.82 11.10
N ALA A 215 -8.82 -10.92 10.11
CA ALA A 215 -9.50 -11.13 8.84
C ALA A 215 -8.85 -12.25 8.01
N PHE A 216 -7.54 -12.20 7.83
CA PHE A 216 -6.79 -13.13 6.99
C PHE A 216 -6.98 -14.62 7.37
N PRO A 217 -6.83 -15.04 8.64
CA PRO A 217 -7.07 -16.43 9.01
C PRO A 217 -8.50 -16.90 8.75
N LEU A 218 -9.49 -16.03 8.91
CA LEU A 218 -10.89 -16.36 8.62
C LEU A 218 -11.15 -16.46 7.11
N LEU A 219 -10.58 -15.57 6.31
CA LEU A 219 -10.66 -15.66 4.84
C LEU A 219 -10.06 -16.98 4.35
N GLN A 220 -8.87 -17.35 4.83
CA GLN A 220 -8.24 -18.64 4.50
C GLN A 220 -9.12 -19.82 4.93
N LYS A 221 -9.64 -19.80 6.16
CA LYS A 221 -10.49 -20.87 6.72
C LYS A 221 -11.71 -21.16 5.86
N TYR A 222 -12.34 -20.14 5.31
CA TYR A 222 -13.55 -20.28 4.50
C TYR A 222 -13.29 -20.28 3.00
N GLY A 223 -12.05 -20.10 2.56
CA GLY A 223 -11.63 -20.12 1.16
C GLY A 223 -12.10 -18.89 0.37
N PHE A 224 -12.10 -17.73 1.01
CA PHE A 224 -12.37 -16.44 0.36
C PHE A 224 -11.08 -15.69 0.06
N VAL A 225 -11.06 -15.00 -1.07
CA VAL A 225 -10.01 -14.01 -1.39
C VAL A 225 -10.48 -12.62 -0.96
N GLY A 226 -9.57 -11.83 -0.36
CA GLY A 226 -9.78 -10.43 -0.03
C GLY A 226 -8.88 -9.52 -0.86
N THR A 227 -9.35 -8.31 -1.16
CA THR A 227 -8.57 -7.20 -1.71
C THR A 227 -8.34 -6.17 -0.62
N PHE A 228 -7.08 -5.86 -0.33
CA PHE A 228 -6.65 -4.96 0.73
C PHE A 228 -6.12 -3.66 0.12
N PHE A 229 -6.79 -2.54 0.42
CA PHE A 229 -6.39 -1.22 -0.03
C PHE A 229 -5.47 -0.57 1.01
N LEU A 230 -4.19 -0.46 0.68
CA LEU A 230 -3.11 -0.15 1.62
C LEU A 230 -2.72 1.33 1.59
N ILE A 231 -2.68 1.96 2.77
CA ILE A 231 -2.02 3.25 3.00
C ILE A 231 -0.55 2.96 3.27
N SER A 232 0.38 3.45 2.42
CA SER A 232 1.78 3.01 2.51
C SER A 232 2.62 3.73 3.57
N GLU A 233 2.33 5.00 3.91
CA GLU A 233 3.11 5.74 4.91
C GLU A 233 3.23 5.03 6.26
N PRO A 234 2.13 4.60 6.93
CA PRO A 234 2.25 3.92 8.22
C PRO A 234 2.95 2.56 8.11
N VAL A 235 2.81 1.85 6.99
CA VAL A 235 3.51 0.59 6.74
C VAL A 235 5.01 0.82 6.58
N ASP A 236 5.41 1.84 5.81
CA ASP A 236 6.80 2.27 5.64
C ASP A 236 7.43 2.74 6.96
N ALA A 237 6.64 3.42 7.79
CA ALA A 237 7.05 3.88 9.11
C ALA A 237 7.16 2.75 10.16
N GLY A 238 6.63 1.55 9.85
CA GLY A 238 6.59 0.43 10.80
C GLY A 238 5.63 0.68 11.96
N ASP A 239 4.51 1.40 11.72
CA ASP A 239 3.48 1.65 12.74
C ASP A 239 2.80 0.31 13.10
N PRO A 240 2.87 -0.15 14.38
CA PRO A 240 2.31 -1.43 14.80
C PRO A 240 0.77 -1.53 14.71
N ASN A 241 0.09 -0.43 14.45
CA ASN A 241 -1.36 -0.42 14.22
C ASN A 241 -1.75 -0.80 12.79
N PHE A 242 -0.78 -0.85 11.87
CA PHE A 242 -0.97 -1.21 10.46
C PHE A 242 -0.20 -2.49 10.12
N LEU A 243 -0.46 -3.04 8.95
CA LEU A 243 0.31 -4.18 8.45
C LEU A 243 1.78 -3.83 8.31
N SER A 244 2.65 -4.80 8.57
CA SER A 244 4.04 -4.74 8.12
C SER A 244 4.17 -5.24 6.68
N TRP A 245 5.24 -4.85 5.97
CA TRP A 245 5.51 -5.39 4.64
C TRP A 245 5.67 -6.92 4.61
N ALA A 246 6.21 -7.52 5.68
CA ALA A 246 6.33 -8.98 5.78
C ALA A 246 4.95 -9.67 5.83
N GLU A 247 3.99 -9.09 6.54
CA GLU A 247 2.59 -9.59 6.57
C GLU A 247 1.90 -9.39 5.23
N VAL A 248 2.14 -8.27 4.53
CA VAL A 248 1.66 -8.04 3.16
C VAL A 248 2.17 -9.13 2.21
N GLU A 249 3.47 -9.43 2.24
CA GLU A 249 4.10 -10.47 1.41
C GLU A 249 3.52 -11.87 1.74
N GLU A 250 3.32 -12.21 3.01
CA GLU A 250 2.72 -13.48 3.44
C GLU A 250 1.27 -13.61 2.98
N MET A 251 0.45 -12.59 3.22
CA MET A 251 -0.96 -12.56 2.79
C MET A 251 -1.07 -12.65 1.26
N TYR A 252 -0.21 -11.93 0.54
CA TYR A 252 -0.17 -11.99 -0.93
C TYR A 252 0.20 -13.40 -1.43
N ALA A 253 1.24 -14.02 -0.86
CA ALA A 253 1.64 -15.39 -1.19
C ALA A 253 0.53 -16.41 -0.92
N ALA A 254 -0.35 -16.14 0.05
CA ALA A 254 -1.53 -16.92 0.35
C ALA A 254 -2.76 -16.61 -0.53
N GLY A 255 -2.61 -15.74 -1.53
CA GLY A 255 -3.64 -15.43 -2.53
C GLY A 255 -4.47 -14.18 -2.30
N MET A 256 -4.21 -13.41 -1.23
CA MET A 256 -4.85 -12.11 -1.05
C MET A 256 -4.33 -11.10 -2.09
N ARG A 257 -5.08 -10.02 -2.33
CA ARG A 257 -4.72 -8.97 -3.28
C ARG A 257 -4.46 -7.66 -2.53
N PHE A 258 -3.47 -6.91 -2.99
CA PHE A 258 -3.11 -5.61 -2.44
C PHE A 258 -3.17 -4.53 -3.51
N GLU A 259 -3.81 -3.42 -3.17
CA GLU A 259 -4.04 -2.29 -4.05
C GLU A 259 -3.81 -0.97 -3.27
N PRO A 260 -3.46 0.14 -3.92
CA PRO A 260 -3.17 1.39 -3.24
C PRO A 260 -4.42 2.11 -2.69
N HIS A 261 -4.25 2.70 -1.48
CA HIS A 261 -5.21 3.62 -0.84
C HIS A 261 -4.57 4.98 -0.52
N SER A 262 -3.81 5.52 -1.44
CA SER A 262 -2.92 6.68 -1.30
C SER A 262 -1.73 6.45 -0.36
N TYR A 263 -0.80 7.43 -0.35
CA TYR A 263 0.36 7.39 0.53
C TYR A 263 -0.03 7.58 2.01
N ASN A 264 -0.82 8.64 2.32
CA ASN A 264 -1.19 8.99 3.70
C ASN A 264 -2.64 9.46 3.89
N HIS A 265 -3.55 8.95 3.08
CA HIS A 265 -4.99 9.09 3.20
C HIS A 265 -5.54 10.53 3.19
N PRO A 266 -5.08 11.44 2.31
CA PRO A 266 -5.58 12.80 2.23
C PRO A 266 -6.83 12.92 1.36
N ASP A 267 -7.58 14.02 1.50
CA ASP A 267 -8.50 14.45 0.45
C ASP A 267 -7.69 14.94 -0.76
N MET A 268 -7.77 14.21 -1.87
CA MET A 268 -6.99 14.46 -3.09
C MET A 268 -7.62 15.48 -4.04
N ARG A 269 -8.85 15.92 -3.78
CA ARG A 269 -9.55 16.87 -4.64
C ARG A 269 -8.91 18.25 -4.59
N ASN A 270 -8.88 18.94 -5.74
CA ASN A 270 -8.35 20.30 -5.88
C ASN A 270 -6.89 20.42 -5.39
N ARG A 271 -6.08 19.38 -5.56
CA ARG A 271 -4.65 19.37 -5.23
C ARG A 271 -3.80 19.59 -6.48
N SER A 272 -2.51 19.89 -6.26
CA SER A 272 -1.55 20.00 -7.35
C SER A 272 -1.31 18.66 -8.02
N PHE A 273 -0.82 18.71 -9.27
CA PHE A 273 -0.46 17.52 -10.03
C PHE A 273 0.56 16.65 -9.27
N ASP A 274 1.66 17.22 -8.83
CA ASP A 274 2.72 16.49 -8.13
C ASP A 274 2.22 15.81 -6.85
N PHE A 275 1.33 16.50 -6.13
CA PHE A 275 0.72 15.92 -4.93
C PHE A 275 -0.12 14.69 -5.26
N VAL A 276 -1.04 14.77 -6.23
CA VAL A 276 -1.92 13.65 -6.58
C VAL A 276 -1.11 12.49 -7.16
N VAL A 277 -0.15 12.77 -8.03
CA VAL A 277 0.74 11.75 -8.61
C VAL A 277 1.52 11.03 -7.51
N PHE A 278 2.10 11.74 -6.54
CA PHE A 278 2.79 11.12 -5.42
C PHE A 278 1.87 10.23 -4.59
N GLN A 279 0.66 10.71 -4.28
CA GLN A 279 -0.33 9.95 -3.51
C GLN A 279 -0.77 8.65 -4.21
N VAL A 280 -0.70 8.59 -5.53
CA VAL A 280 -1.06 7.42 -6.32
C VAL A 280 0.14 6.50 -6.54
N LEU A 281 1.28 7.04 -6.98
CA LEU A 281 2.42 6.22 -7.41
C LEU A 281 3.23 5.66 -6.23
N ALA A 282 3.41 6.41 -5.14
CA ALA A 282 4.21 5.94 -4.01
C ALA A 282 3.67 4.61 -3.43
N PRO A 283 2.39 4.48 -3.05
CA PRO A 283 1.86 3.20 -2.58
C PRO A 283 1.82 2.13 -3.68
N LYS A 284 1.51 2.50 -4.92
CA LYS A 284 1.50 1.58 -6.05
C LYS A 284 2.86 0.90 -6.23
N GLU A 285 3.93 1.70 -6.34
CA GLU A 285 5.29 1.20 -6.53
C GLU A 285 5.77 0.38 -5.32
N ALA A 286 5.43 0.80 -4.10
CA ALA A 286 5.79 0.08 -2.88
C ALA A 286 5.15 -1.31 -2.83
N ILE A 287 3.88 -1.44 -3.18
CA ILE A 287 3.17 -2.72 -3.24
C ILE A 287 3.74 -3.59 -4.37
N GLU A 288 3.90 -3.05 -5.57
CA GLU A 288 4.43 -3.77 -6.74
C GLU A 288 5.85 -4.31 -6.50
N ALA A 289 6.69 -3.53 -5.81
CA ALA A 289 8.04 -3.95 -5.44
C ALA A 289 8.06 -5.15 -4.48
N ARG A 290 7.01 -5.33 -3.67
CA ARG A 290 6.90 -6.41 -2.68
C ARG A 290 6.18 -7.63 -3.21
N THR A 291 5.16 -7.43 -4.02
CA THR A 291 4.33 -8.51 -4.55
C THR A 291 4.81 -9.04 -5.90
N GLY A 292 5.53 -8.23 -6.67
CA GLY A 292 5.91 -8.55 -8.06
C GLY A 292 4.75 -8.43 -9.05
N GLU A 293 3.55 -8.07 -8.58
CA GLU A 293 2.35 -7.93 -9.42
C GLU A 293 1.96 -6.47 -9.56
N PRO A 294 1.53 -6.04 -10.76
CA PRO A 294 1.07 -4.67 -10.97
C PRO A 294 -0.24 -4.39 -10.23
N CYS A 295 -0.31 -3.27 -9.52
CA CYS A 295 -1.57 -2.74 -9.00
C CYS A 295 -2.49 -2.29 -10.14
N ARG A 296 -3.79 -2.53 -10.00
CA ARG A 296 -4.80 -2.26 -11.01
C ARG A 296 -5.91 -1.34 -10.53
N PHE A 297 -6.12 -1.26 -9.25
CA PHE A 297 -7.24 -0.53 -8.66
C PHE A 297 -6.75 0.45 -7.62
N PHE A 298 -7.64 1.37 -7.28
CA PHE A 298 -7.40 2.39 -6.27
C PHE A 298 -8.64 2.55 -5.40
N ALA A 299 -8.49 2.72 -4.09
CA ALA A 299 -9.58 3.20 -3.27
C ALA A 299 -9.38 4.70 -2.98
N TYR A 300 -10.39 5.51 -3.29
CA TYR A 300 -10.31 6.94 -2.98
C TYR A 300 -10.42 7.18 -1.48
N PRO A 301 -9.47 7.89 -0.85
CA PRO A 301 -9.58 8.29 0.55
C PRO A 301 -10.94 8.94 0.82
N VAL A 302 -11.67 8.42 1.82
CA VAL A 302 -13.05 8.81 2.17
C VAL A 302 -14.04 8.86 0.99
N GLY A 303 -13.74 8.15 -0.09
CA GLY A 303 -14.55 8.13 -1.32
C GLY A 303 -14.54 9.43 -2.12
N ARG A 304 -13.57 10.33 -1.88
CA ARG A 304 -13.53 11.67 -2.50
C ARG A 304 -12.57 11.72 -3.67
N TYR A 305 -13.07 12.18 -4.80
CA TYR A 305 -12.33 12.33 -6.05
C TYR A 305 -12.82 13.53 -6.85
N ASP A 306 -12.09 13.93 -7.85
CA ASP A 306 -12.49 14.79 -8.95
C ASP A 306 -11.97 14.23 -10.27
N GLN A 307 -12.32 14.86 -11.39
CA GLN A 307 -11.94 14.37 -12.71
C GLN A 307 -10.40 14.34 -12.87
N PHE A 308 -9.70 15.28 -12.27
CA PHE A 308 -8.25 15.34 -12.33
C PHE A 308 -7.59 14.12 -11.64
N VAL A 309 -8.13 13.69 -10.50
CA VAL A 309 -7.67 12.46 -9.84
C VAL A 309 -7.90 11.24 -10.73
N ILE A 310 -9.08 11.12 -11.37
CA ILE A 310 -9.36 10.04 -12.33
C ILE A 310 -8.35 10.04 -13.48
N ASP A 311 -8.04 11.22 -14.05
CA ASP A 311 -7.08 11.34 -15.16
C ASP A 311 -5.67 10.88 -14.75
N VAL A 312 -5.26 11.15 -13.50
CA VAL A 312 -3.99 10.65 -12.95
C VAL A 312 -4.02 9.12 -12.78
N LEU A 313 -5.12 8.54 -12.28
CA LEU A 313 -5.26 7.08 -12.15
C LEU A 313 -5.17 6.38 -13.52
N HIS A 314 -5.81 6.93 -14.55
CA HIS A 314 -5.67 6.44 -15.92
C HIS A 314 -4.22 6.50 -16.42
N SER A 315 -3.52 7.60 -16.13
CA SER A 315 -2.12 7.80 -16.54
C SER A 315 -1.14 6.88 -15.78
N ALA A 316 -1.56 6.37 -14.61
CA ALA A 316 -0.82 5.42 -13.79
C ALA A 316 -1.12 3.95 -14.14
N ASP A 317 -1.76 3.68 -15.29
CA ASP A 317 -2.14 2.34 -15.77
C ASP A 317 -3.05 1.56 -14.81
N LEU A 318 -3.83 2.27 -13.99
CA LEU A 318 -4.88 1.64 -13.18
C LEU A 318 -6.10 1.32 -14.04
N TRP A 319 -6.81 0.26 -13.68
CA TRP A 319 -7.97 -0.22 -14.42
C TRP A 319 -9.29 0.27 -13.85
N GLY A 320 -9.26 0.73 -12.61
CA GLY A 320 -10.46 1.23 -11.95
C GLY A 320 -10.21 1.73 -10.54
N ALA A 321 -11.29 2.24 -9.93
CA ALA A 321 -11.26 2.71 -8.56
C ALA A 321 -12.60 2.51 -7.87
N VAL A 322 -12.54 2.35 -6.53
CA VAL A 322 -13.71 2.09 -5.69
C VAL A 322 -14.06 3.30 -4.83
N LEU A 323 -15.35 3.49 -4.60
CA LEU A 323 -15.94 4.55 -3.78
C LEU A 323 -16.40 4.04 -2.41
N THR A 324 -16.83 4.99 -1.56
CA THR A 324 -17.60 4.70 -0.34
C THR A 324 -19.11 4.78 -0.56
N GLU A 325 -19.56 5.18 -1.75
CA GLU A 325 -20.97 5.23 -2.12
C GLU A 325 -21.56 3.84 -2.21
N GLN A 326 -22.82 3.72 -1.74
CA GLN A 326 -23.55 2.46 -1.73
C GLN A 326 -23.99 2.05 -3.14
N GLY A 327 -23.78 0.78 -3.47
CA GLY A 327 -24.21 0.20 -4.73
C GLY A 327 -23.59 -1.17 -4.99
N ALA A 328 -24.26 -1.97 -5.83
CA ALA A 328 -23.80 -3.30 -6.19
C ALA A 328 -23.94 -3.62 -7.68
N THR A 329 -24.47 -2.68 -8.47
CA THR A 329 -24.63 -2.84 -9.92
C THR A 329 -23.59 -2.00 -10.64
N HIS A 330 -22.89 -2.61 -11.59
CA HIS A 330 -21.72 -2.04 -12.25
C HIS A 330 -21.80 -2.20 -13.76
N THR A 331 -21.22 -1.24 -14.47
CA THR A 331 -21.02 -1.22 -15.93
C THR A 331 -19.53 -0.94 -16.24
N ALA A 332 -19.12 -1.09 -17.49
CA ALA A 332 -17.77 -0.71 -17.91
C ALA A 332 -17.49 0.80 -17.79
N GLU A 333 -18.53 1.63 -17.78
CA GLU A 333 -18.42 3.08 -17.61
C GLU A 333 -18.09 3.46 -16.15
N ASP A 334 -18.46 2.59 -15.20
CA ASP A 334 -18.28 2.82 -13.76
C ASP A 334 -16.91 2.40 -13.24
N LEU A 335 -15.99 1.88 -14.07
CA LEU A 335 -14.75 1.28 -13.61
C LEU A 335 -13.91 2.17 -12.66
N PHE A 336 -13.94 3.48 -12.85
CA PHE A 336 -13.26 4.44 -11.96
C PHE A 336 -14.16 5.03 -10.87
N THR A 337 -15.39 4.51 -10.75
CA THR A 337 -16.39 4.94 -9.76
C THR A 337 -17.21 3.76 -9.23
N LEU A 338 -16.56 2.60 -9.06
CA LEU A 338 -17.20 1.39 -8.57
C LEU A 338 -17.77 1.61 -7.17
N ARG A 339 -19.06 1.44 -7.02
CA ARG A 339 -19.77 1.56 -5.73
C ARG A 339 -19.54 0.32 -4.90
N ARG A 340 -19.65 0.46 -3.59
CA ARG A 340 -19.46 -0.65 -2.65
C ARG A 340 -20.64 -0.78 -1.69
N VAL A 341 -20.72 -1.93 -1.05
CA VAL A 341 -21.66 -2.20 0.04
C VAL A 341 -20.90 -2.11 1.35
N ARG A 342 -21.12 -1.04 2.12
CA ARG A 342 -20.47 -0.85 3.41
C ARG A 342 -21.06 -1.78 4.46
N VAL A 343 -20.20 -2.49 5.16
CA VAL A 343 -20.56 -3.27 6.34
C VAL A 343 -20.24 -2.44 7.58
N HIS A 344 -21.26 -2.19 8.41
CA HIS A 344 -21.13 -1.33 9.58
C HIS A 344 -20.79 -2.13 10.83
N GLY A 345 -20.02 -1.52 11.72
CA GLY A 345 -19.79 -2.06 13.06
C GLY A 345 -21.10 -2.12 13.85
N GLY A 346 -21.40 -3.31 14.38
CA GLY A 346 -22.64 -3.55 15.09
C GLY A 346 -23.81 -4.05 14.23
N ASP A 347 -23.60 -4.21 12.92
CA ASP A 347 -24.52 -4.95 12.08
C ASP A 347 -24.52 -6.42 12.52
N ASP A 348 -25.69 -6.92 12.96
CA ASP A 348 -25.89 -8.35 13.14
C ASP A 348 -26.02 -9.06 11.77
N LEU A 349 -26.04 -10.38 11.80
CA LEU A 349 -26.16 -11.17 10.57
C LEU A 349 -27.43 -10.80 9.77
N SER A 350 -28.52 -10.47 10.44
CA SER A 350 -29.79 -10.07 9.77
C SER A 350 -29.65 -8.73 9.06
N ALA A 351 -28.94 -7.77 9.64
CA ALA A 351 -28.62 -6.50 8.99
C ALA A 351 -27.70 -6.72 7.80
N PHE A 352 -26.66 -7.54 7.95
CA PHE A 352 -25.76 -7.92 6.86
C PHE A 352 -26.51 -8.56 5.67
N ILE A 353 -27.39 -9.52 5.93
CA ILE A 353 -28.20 -10.15 4.89
C ILE A 353 -29.10 -9.14 4.19
N ARG A 354 -29.66 -8.21 4.93
CA ARG A 354 -30.53 -7.16 4.38
C ARG A 354 -29.76 -6.24 3.45
N ILE A 355 -28.60 -5.70 3.86
CA ILE A 355 -27.80 -4.80 3.02
C ILE A 355 -27.27 -5.52 1.77
N LEU A 356 -26.90 -6.79 1.88
CA LEU A 356 -26.43 -7.60 0.77
C LEU A 356 -27.50 -7.81 -0.30
N ASN A 357 -28.78 -7.82 0.06
CA ASN A 357 -29.90 -8.07 -0.83
C ASN A 357 -30.67 -6.81 -1.25
N LEU A 358 -30.22 -5.62 -0.87
CA LEU A 358 -30.84 -4.39 -1.35
C LEU A 358 -30.63 -4.23 -2.89
N ASP A 359 -31.64 -3.71 -3.56
CA ASP A 359 -31.56 -3.33 -4.96
C ASP A 359 -30.88 -1.96 -5.05
N TRP A 360 -29.56 -1.98 -5.21
CA TRP A 360 -28.73 -0.78 -5.38
C TRP A 360 -28.58 -0.38 -6.84
#